data_8da1996dd1778e25e0ff9a2f46f0e913
#
_entry.id   8da1996dd1778e25e0ff9a2f46f0e913
#
_cell.length_a   1.000
_cell.length_b   1.000
_cell.length_c   1.000
_cell.angle_alpha   90.00
_cell.angle_beta   90.00
_cell.angle_gamma   90.00
#
_symmetry.space_group_name_H-M   'P 1'
#
loop_
_entity.id
_entity.type
_entity.pdbx_description
1 polymer ?
#
loop_
_entity_poly.entity_id
_entity_poly.type
_entity_poly.pdbx_seq_one_letter_code
_entity_poly.pdbx_strand_id
1 'polypeptide(L)'
;MDQSPHRAGLAAAYQAYGFCDADPAWRPELEGLQAVLKPLFMTAFLLDDFLAEAGFFGARRLLLSSASSKTAFATAFCLARRPRAERPAIVGLTSEARVGFVQGLGCF
;
A
#
# COMPACT_ATOMS: atom_id res chain seq x y z
N MET A 1 4.31 22.16 11.41
CA MET A 1 5.16 22.07 10.20
C MET A 1 6.62 22.09 10.66
N ASP A 2 7.46 21.22 10.12
CA ASP A 2 8.90 21.21 10.43
C ASP A 2 9.56 22.48 9.85
N GLN A 3 10.33 23.17 10.67
CA GLN A 3 11.03 24.40 10.28
C GLN A 3 12.55 24.19 10.20
N SER A 4 13.01 22.95 10.26
CA SER A 4 14.44 22.62 10.17
C SER A 4 15.02 23.03 8.81
N PRO A 5 16.09 23.82 8.75
CA PRO A 5 16.59 24.38 7.48
C PRO A 5 16.94 23.32 6.42
N HIS A 6 17.43 22.14 6.84
CA HIS A 6 17.79 21.07 5.93
C HIS A 6 16.57 20.40 5.27
N ARG A 7 15.37 20.67 5.75
CA ARG A 7 14.12 20.10 5.20
C ARG A 7 13.36 21.09 4.31
N ALA A 8 13.79 22.34 4.22
CA ALA A 8 13.07 23.39 3.48
C ALA A 8 12.80 23.06 2.00
N GLY A 9 13.67 22.23 1.39
CA GLY A 9 13.50 21.79 -0.01
C GLY A 9 12.66 20.54 -0.22
N LEU A 10 12.13 19.91 0.85
CA LEU A 10 11.32 18.72 0.73
C LEU A 10 9.89 19.05 0.31
N ALA A 11 9.23 18.12 -0.37
CA ALA A 11 7.81 18.24 -0.70
C ALA A 11 6.96 18.43 0.56
N ALA A 12 5.85 19.18 0.44
CA ALA A 12 4.99 19.53 1.56
C ALA A 12 4.50 18.32 2.36
N ALA A 13 4.28 17.19 1.71
CA ALA A 13 3.88 15.94 2.36
C ALA A 13 4.89 15.45 3.41
N TYR A 14 6.17 15.77 3.26
CA TYR A 14 7.22 15.41 4.22
C TYR A 14 7.42 16.45 5.35
N GLN A 15 6.68 17.54 5.30
CA GLN A 15 6.74 18.62 6.28
C GLN A 15 5.48 18.72 7.15
N ALA A 16 4.45 17.98 6.79
CA ALA A 16 3.20 17.91 7.53
C ALA A 16 3.26 16.80 8.59
N TYR A 17 2.96 17.12 9.82
CA TYR A 17 2.90 16.19 10.95
C TYR A 17 1.51 16.23 11.57
N GLY A 18 0.98 15.06 11.87
CA GLY A 18 -0.24 14.91 12.68
C GLY A 18 0.12 14.32 14.05
N PHE A 19 -0.65 14.67 15.05
CA PHE A 19 -0.56 13.99 16.34
C PHE A 19 -1.16 12.59 16.24
N CYS A 20 -0.46 11.59 16.77
CA CYS A 20 -0.91 10.20 16.71
C CYS A 20 -2.25 9.99 17.46
N ASP A 21 -2.43 10.67 18.59
CA ASP A 21 -3.65 10.62 19.40
C ASP A 21 -4.88 11.23 18.70
N ALA A 22 -4.68 12.07 17.70
CA ALA A 22 -5.75 12.58 16.85
C ALA A 22 -6.22 11.58 15.76
N ASP A 23 -5.50 10.48 15.57
CA ASP A 23 -5.87 9.46 14.61
C ASP A 23 -6.71 8.34 15.29
N PRO A 24 -7.99 8.19 14.94
CA PRO A 24 -8.86 7.19 15.57
C PRO A 24 -8.40 5.74 15.34
N ALA A 25 -7.55 5.52 14.36
CA ALA A 25 -6.96 4.21 14.08
C ALA A 25 -5.66 3.95 14.85
N TRP A 26 -5.10 4.99 15.51
CA TRP A 26 -3.86 4.80 16.25
C TRP A 26 -4.05 3.93 17.49
N ARG A 27 -3.06 3.08 17.74
CA ARG A 27 -3.00 2.21 18.91
C ARG A 27 -1.57 2.23 19.46
N PRO A 28 -1.36 2.64 20.71
CA PRO A 28 -0.02 2.73 21.32
C PRO A 28 0.78 1.44 21.21
N GLU A 29 0.12 0.31 21.44
CA GLU A 29 0.72 -1.03 21.37
C GLU A 29 1.16 -1.45 19.96
N LEU A 30 0.66 -0.77 18.92
CA LEU A 30 0.98 -1.03 17.52
C LEU A 30 1.80 0.10 16.88
N GLU A 31 2.27 1.08 17.65
CA GLU A 31 2.92 2.29 17.14
C GLU A 31 4.07 1.98 16.17
N GLY A 32 4.99 1.09 16.57
CA GLY A 32 6.12 0.69 15.71
C GLY A 32 5.68 0.02 14.41
N LEU A 33 4.64 -0.80 14.46
CA LEU A 33 4.06 -1.44 13.28
C LEU A 33 3.37 -0.42 12.37
N GLN A 34 2.59 0.48 12.97
CA GLN A 34 1.88 1.54 12.24
C GLN A 34 2.85 2.52 11.59
N ALA A 35 3.94 2.88 12.25
CA ALA A 35 4.98 3.75 11.70
C ALA A 35 5.60 3.17 10.41
N VAL A 36 5.77 1.86 10.34
CA VAL A 36 6.31 1.18 9.15
C VAL A 36 5.25 0.95 8.08
N LEU A 37 4.07 0.50 8.46
CA LEU A 37 3.06 0.03 7.49
C LEU A 37 2.18 1.16 6.96
N LYS A 38 1.84 2.17 7.78
CA LYS A 38 0.89 3.22 7.40
C LYS A 38 1.27 3.96 6.11
N PRO A 39 2.52 4.46 5.92
CA PRO A 39 2.89 5.13 4.68
C PRO A 39 2.86 4.20 3.47
N LEU A 40 3.25 2.93 3.64
CA LEU A 40 3.24 1.94 2.56
C LEU A 40 1.82 1.53 2.18
N PHE A 41 0.95 1.38 3.18
CA PHE A 41 -0.47 1.09 2.96
C PHE A 41 -1.18 2.27 2.29
N MET A 42 -0.87 3.52 2.68
CA MET A 42 -1.43 4.71 2.04
C MET A 42 -1.08 4.74 0.55
N THR A 43 0.16 4.44 0.19
CA THR A 43 0.59 4.33 -1.22
C THR A 43 -0.20 3.25 -1.95
N ALA A 44 -0.38 2.09 -1.33
CA ALA A 44 -1.11 0.97 -1.90
C ALA A 44 -2.61 1.30 -2.10
N PHE A 45 -3.21 1.97 -1.14
CA PHE A 45 -4.60 2.42 -1.19
C PHE A 45 -4.83 3.44 -2.32
N LEU A 46 -3.97 4.45 -2.41
CA LEU A 46 -4.06 5.46 -3.48
C LEU A 46 -3.82 4.85 -4.87
N LEU A 47 -2.94 3.86 -4.96
CA LEU A 47 -2.71 3.15 -6.22
C LEU A 47 -3.92 2.32 -6.63
N ASP A 48 -4.56 1.63 -5.70
CA ASP A 48 -5.80 0.89 -5.95
C ASP A 48 -6.91 1.81 -6.43
N ASP A 49 -7.09 2.95 -5.79
CA ASP A 49 -8.11 3.94 -6.12
C ASP A 49 -7.87 4.53 -7.51
N PHE A 50 -6.66 4.98 -7.79
CA PHE A 50 -6.24 5.47 -9.11
C PHE A 50 -6.48 4.45 -10.23
N LEU A 51 -6.09 3.19 -10.01
CA LEU A 51 -6.27 2.14 -11.02
C LEU A 51 -7.75 1.87 -11.29
N ALA A 52 -8.58 1.90 -10.25
CA ALA A 52 -10.02 1.69 -10.40
C ALA A 52 -10.69 2.86 -11.12
N GLU A 53 -10.37 4.12 -10.78
CA GLU A 53 -10.86 5.30 -11.51
C GLU A 53 -10.48 5.28 -12.98
N ALA A 54 -9.27 4.80 -13.30
CA ALA A 54 -8.79 4.61 -14.67
C ALA A 54 -9.39 3.37 -15.37
N GLY A 55 -10.36 2.66 -14.75
CA GLY A 55 -10.92 1.42 -15.30
C GLY A 55 -9.86 0.35 -15.55
N PHE A 56 -8.81 0.33 -14.71
CA PHE A 56 -7.62 -0.54 -14.86
C PHE A 56 -7.00 -0.47 -16.26
N PHE A 57 -7.20 0.63 -16.97
CA PHE A 57 -6.77 0.80 -18.37
C PHE A 57 -7.24 -0.33 -19.29
N GLY A 58 -8.37 -0.97 -18.97
CA GLY A 58 -8.91 -2.11 -19.70
C GLY A 58 -8.15 -3.44 -19.46
N ALA A 59 -7.21 -3.47 -18.53
CA ALA A 59 -6.41 -4.66 -18.24
C ALA A 59 -7.27 -5.77 -17.60
N ARG A 60 -7.10 -7.00 -18.11
CA ARG A 60 -7.72 -8.19 -17.51
C ARG A 60 -6.85 -8.84 -16.43
N ARG A 61 -5.57 -8.52 -16.41
CA ARG A 61 -4.58 -9.02 -15.44
C ARG A 61 -3.68 -7.89 -15.00
N LEU A 62 -3.45 -7.81 -13.72
CA LEU A 62 -2.50 -6.88 -13.11
C LEU A 62 -1.33 -7.67 -12.55
N LEU A 63 -0.12 -7.34 -13.01
CA LEU A 63 1.10 -8.00 -12.60
C LEU A 63 1.81 -7.14 -11.54
N LEU A 64 2.02 -7.69 -10.37
CA LEU A 64 2.75 -7.04 -9.29
C LEU A 64 4.12 -7.70 -9.13
N SER A 65 5.18 -7.00 -9.50
CA SER A 65 6.55 -7.43 -9.22
C SER A 65 6.87 -7.33 -7.74
N SER A 66 7.87 -8.07 -7.28
CA SER A 66 8.25 -8.10 -5.86
C SER A 66 7.05 -8.32 -4.93
N ALA A 67 6.20 -9.30 -5.26
CA ALA A 67 4.92 -9.55 -4.58
C ALA A 67 5.04 -9.78 -3.07
N SER A 68 6.24 -10.12 -2.57
CA SER A 68 6.53 -10.23 -1.14
C SER A 68 6.87 -8.90 -0.45
N SER A 69 6.97 -7.79 -1.19
CA SER A 69 7.20 -6.48 -0.60
C SER A 69 5.92 -5.93 0.05
N LYS A 70 6.08 -5.14 1.10
CA LYS A 70 4.96 -4.57 1.86
C LYS A 70 3.99 -3.77 0.98
N THR A 71 4.52 -2.94 0.08
CA THR A 71 3.68 -2.16 -0.85
C THR A 71 2.94 -3.06 -1.84
N ALA A 72 3.61 -4.07 -2.43
CA ALA A 72 2.98 -4.95 -3.41
C ALA A 72 1.84 -5.77 -2.79
N PHE A 73 2.07 -6.42 -1.64
CA PHE A 73 0.98 -7.20 -1.05
C PHE A 73 -0.12 -6.31 -0.44
N ALA A 74 0.20 -5.09 0.04
CA ALA A 74 -0.84 -4.15 0.46
C ALA A 74 -1.70 -3.70 -0.74
N THR A 75 -1.10 -3.46 -1.91
CA THR A 75 -1.84 -3.19 -3.16
C THR A 75 -2.71 -4.37 -3.56
N ALA A 76 -2.16 -5.59 -3.55
CA ALA A 76 -2.93 -6.81 -3.82
C ALA A 76 -4.10 -6.98 -2.84
N PHE A 77 -3.89 -6.68 -1.57
CA PHE A 77 -4.94 -6.70 -0.54
C PHE A 77 -6.06 -5.71 -0.85
N CYS A 78 -5.75 -4.45 -1.16
CA CYS A 78 -6.75 -3.43 -1.51
C CYS A 78 -7.57 -3.88 -2.73
N LEU A 79 -6.89 -4.28 -3.80
CA LEU A 79 -7.52 -4.79 -5.02
C LEU A 79 -8.40 -6.02 -4.76
N ALA A 80 -7.94 -6.97 -3.94
CA ALA A 80 -8.66 -8.20 -3.65
C ALA A 80 -9.99 -7.95 -2.90
N ARG A 81 -10.14 -6.83 -2.21
CA ARG A 81 -11.36 -6.43 -1.54
C ARG A 81 -12.44 -5.89 -2.48
N ARG A 82 -12.08 -5.51 -3.69
CA ARG A 82 -13.06 -5.13 -4.72
C ARG A 82 -13.81 -6.37 -5.22
N PRO A 83 -15.08 -6.22 -5.65
CA PRO A 83 -15.82 -7.32 -6.27
C PRO A 83 -15.04 -7.91 -7.44
N ARG A 84 -15.04 -9.23 -7.56
CA ARG A 84 -14.24 -9.92 -8.59
C ARG A 84 -14.61 -9.52 -10.02
N ALA A 85 -15.84 -9.11 -10.24
CA ALA A 85 -16.31 -8.63 -11.56
C ALA A 85 -15.77 -7.23 -11.92
N GLU A 86 -15.29 -6.47 -10.92
CA GLU A 86 -14.87 -5.07 -11.07
C GLU A 86 -13.36 -4.90 -11.04
N ARG A 87 -12.59 -5.98 -10.96
CA ARG A 87 -11.13 -5.92 -10.87
C ARG A 87 -10.44 -6.93 -11.78
N PRO A 88 -9.23 -6.64 -12.26
CA PRO A 88 -8.42 -7.62 -12.97
C PRO A 88 -8.00 -8.80 -12.07
N ALA A 89 -7.58 -9.88 -12.67
CA ALA A 89 -6.88 -10.95 -11.96
C ALA A 89 -5.52 -10.43 -11.49
N ILE A 90 -5.20 -10.68 -10.21
CA ILE A 90 -3.96 -10.20 -9.60
C ILE A 90 -2.92 -11.32 -9.69
N VAL A 91 -1.79 -11.04 -10.29
CA VAL A 91 -0.67 -11.99 -10.46
C VAL A 91 0.56 -11.44 -9.76
N GLY A 92 1.08 -12.16 -8.79
CA GLY A 92 2.30 -11.79 -8.09
C GLY A 92 3.53 -12.45 -8.69
N LEU A 93 4.59 -11.67 -8.93
CA LEU A 93 5.92 -12.18 -9.24
C LEU A 93 6.81 -12.08 -8.02
N THR A 94 7.42 -13.18 -7.63
CA THR A 94 8.31 -13.25 -6.47
C THR A 94 9.41 -14.29 -6.67
N SER A 95 10.43 -14.29 -5.81
CA SER A 95 11.44 -15.34 -5.81
C SER A 95 10.87 -16.66 -5.30
N GLU A 96 11.45 -17.78 -5.73
CA GLU A 96 11.06 -19.13 -5.29
C GLU A 96 10.96 -19.23 -3.76
N ALA A 97 11.95 -18.70 -3.05
CA ALA A 97 12.00 -18.71 -1.59
C ALA A 97 10.82 -17.97 -0.91
N ARG A 98 10.10 -17.13 -1.63
CA ARG A 98 8.97 -16.34 -1.11
C ARG A 98 7.60 -16.78 -1.61
N VAL A 99 7.54 -17.77 -2.48
CA VAL A 99 6.27 -18.25 -3.05
C VAL A 99 5.29 -18.66 -1.96
N GLY A 100 5.72 -19.46 -0.99
CA GLY A 100 4.85 -19.91 0.11
C GLY A 100 4.28 -18.75 0.93
N PHE A 101 5.09 -17.73 1.21
CA PHE A 101 4.62 -16.51 1.87
C PHE A 101 3.55 -15.80 1.05
N VAL A 102 3.82 -15.55 -0.24
CA VAL A 102 2.90 -14.82 -1.12
C VAL A 102 1.58 -15.57 -1.31
N GLN A 103 1.63 -16.90 -1.47
CA GLN A 103 0.42 -17.73 -1.55
C GLN A 103 -0.39 -17.69 -0.25
N GLY A 104 0.28 -17.70 0.90
CA GLY A 104 -0.36 -17.61 2.21
C GLY A 104 -1.12 -16.30 2.46
N LEU A 105 -0.83 -15.23 1.71
CA LEU A 105 -1.54 -13.96 1.82
C LEU A 105 -2.99 -14.01 1.29
N GLY A 106 -3.29 -14.93 0.37
CA GLY A 106 -4.64 -15.14 -0.16
C GLY A 106 -5.23 -14.00 -1.00
N CYS A 107 -4.40 -13.06 -1.44
CA CYS A 107 -4.86 -11.88 -2.22
C CYS A 107 -4.34 -11.86 -3.68
N PHE A 108 -3.58 -12.88 -4.10
CA PHE A 108 -3.09 -13.03 -5.47
C PHE A 108 -3.86 -14.09 -6.25
#